data_396bf86969cffec0264f4a86bc8d1b00
#
_entry.id   396bf86969cffec0264f4a86bc8d1b00
#
_cell.length_a   1.000
_cell.length_b   1.000
_cell.length_c   1.000
_cell.angle_alpha   90.00
_cell.angle_beta   90.00
_cell.angle_gamma   90.00
#
_symmetry.space_group_name_H-M   'P 1'
#
loop_
_entity.id
_entity.type
_entity.pdbx_description
1 polymer ?
#
loop_
_entity_poly.entity_id
_entity_poly.type
_entity_poly.pdbx_seq_one_letter_code
_entity_poly.pdbx_strand_id
1 'polypeptide(L)'
;MAETLFTNAKLADGSLKDIGVTSGRIVSIAPAGEGADAAHEVDVAGALLVPAFVEGHIHLDTSFYGDRWIPHKPCTNGFDVHERVAFQAENMAQAAPMAERARKQLELCVSHGSLQMRSHVMVDGSVGLKSLETVLKVREDYRDIIDIQLVAFPQSGILKSPGTAELLDEAIAMGADLVGGLDPASFDRDIEGHLDVVFGVAEKHGVGVDIHLHDFGSLGVFTVEEICARTMALGIQGKVAVSHAYGLGDLDADAARAIGARIAAAGVSIMTNAPGDHVFPPVALLRGEGVTVFGGSDNIRDSWWPYGDGDMLGRAMMIGYRSGFYTDEELSAAFDVVTAAGAKALGLEGYGLAVGAKADFVTLPAEHVPEAVVAVPKGRRVFKAGRLVAENGALVR
;
A
#
# COMPACT_ATOMS: atom_id res chain seq x y z
N MET A 1 14.81 31.23 9.11
CA MET A 1 14.79 31.37 7.64
C MET A 1 14.63 29.97 7.09
N ALA A 2 13.63 29.74 6.27
CA ALA A 2 13.45 28.43 5.62
C ALA A 2 14.49 28.23 4.50
N GLU A 3 14.82 26.97 4.16
CA GLU A 3 15.63 26.69 2.98
C GLU A 3 14.80 26.85 1.70
N THR A 4 13.54 26.37 1.74
CA THR A 4 12.58 26.51 0.64
C THR A 4 11.23 26.96 1.17
N LEU A 5 10.59 27.90 0.50
CA LEU A 5 9.22 28.34 0.74
C LEU A 5 8.35 27.97 -0.44
N PHE A 6 7.33 27.16 -0.18
CA PHE A 6 6.28 26.85 -1.15
C PHE A 6 5.15 27.83 -0.97
N THR A 7 4.95 28.71 -1.95
CA THR A 7 3.96 29.80 -1.87
C THR A 7 2.66 29.43 -2.59
N ASN A 8 1.56 30.03 -2.16
CA ASN A 8 0.22 29.86 -2.74
C ASN A 8 -0.30 28.42 -2.77
N ALA A 9 0.05 27.60 -1.77
CA ALA A 9 -0.43 26.23 -1.67
C ALA A 9 -1.88 26.21 -1.16
N LYS A 10 -2.80 25.63 -1.93
CA LYS A 10 -4.17 25.39 -1.47
C LYS A 10 -4.19 24.11 -0.65
N LEU A 11 -4.68 24.16 0.58
CA LEU A 11 -4.88 22.98 1.42
C LEU A 11 -6.28 22.38 1.25
N ALA A 12 -6.49 21.17 1.81
CA ALA A 12 -7.77 20.46 1.72
C ALA A 12 -8.98 21.24 2.29
N ASP A 13 -8.75 22.16 3.23
CA ASP A 13 -9.77 23.05 3.78
C ASP A 13 -10.05 24.29 2.91
N GLY A 14 -9.44 24.38 1.73
CA GLY A 14 -9.55 25.48 0.78
C GLY A 14 -8.69 26.70 1.12
N SER A 15 -7.98 26.71 2.23
CA SER A 15 -7.13 27.83 2.61
C SER A 15 -5.86 27.89 1.77
N LEU A 16 -5.44 29.10 1.38
CA LEU A 16 -4.13 29.31 0.74
C LEU A 16 -3.07 29.56 1.81
N LYS A 17 -1.98 28.81 1.72
CA LYS A 17 -0.87 28.82 2.67
C LYS A 17 0.48 28.92 1.99
N ASP A 18 1.44 29.46 2.76
CA ASP A 18 2.86 29.36 2.46
C ASP A 18 3.49 28.34 3.41
N ILE A 19 4.28 27.42 2.86
CA ILE A 19 4.85 26.29 3.60
C ILE A 19 6.36 26.39 3.56
N GLY A 20 6.98 26.65 4.72
CA GLY A 20 8.43 26.68 4.88
C GLY A 20 8.99 25.28 5.15
N VAL A 21 10.06 24.93 4.44
CA VAL A 21 10.75 23.65 4.57
C VAL A 21 12.23 23.88 4.88
N THR A 22 12.76 23.10 5.83
CA THR A 22 14.18 23.08 6.19
C THR A 22 14.58 21.64 6.51
N SER A 23 15.72 21.20 6.00
CA SER A 23 16.24 19.82 6.20
C SER A 23 15.20 18.74 5.93
N GLY A 24 14.40 18.94 4.87
CA GLY A 24 13.38 17.98 4.43
C GLY A 24 12.12 17.92 5.30
N ARG A 25 11.95 18.86 6.25
CA ARG A 25 10.77 18.92 7.14
C ARG A 25 10.04 20.23 7.00
N ILE A 26 8.73 20.20 7.22
CA ILE A 26 7.89 21.40 7.30
C ILE A 26 8.20 22.13 8.62
N VAL A 27 8.67 23.36 8.53
CA VAL A 27 9.01 24.18 9.71
C VAL A 27 7.99 25.29 9.98
N SER A 28 7.20 25.66 8.97
CA SER A 28 6.11 26.65 9.12
C SER A 28 4.99 26.41 8.12
N ILE A 29 3.77 26.77 8.51
CA ILE A 29 2.59 26.88 7.66
C ILE A 29 1.92 28.21 8.03
N ALA A 30 1.97 29.18 7.13
CA ALA A 30 1.45 30.53 7.33
C ALA A 30 0.35 30.86 6.31
N PRO A 31 -0.51 31.88 6.53
CA PRO A 31 -1.37 32.39 5.47
C PRO A 31 -0.54 32.81 4.24
N ALA A 32 -1.12 32.71 3.05
CA ALA A 32 -0.42 33.12 1.83
C ALA A 32 0.01 34.59 1.87
N GLY A 33 1.26 34.85 1.51
CA GLY A 33 1.90 36.17 1.60
C GLY A 33 2.47 36.53 2.97
N GLU A 34 2.34 35.65 3.98
CA GLU A 34 2.90 35.83 5.32
C GLU A 34 4.02 34.81 5.62
N GLY A 35 4.48 34.07 4.60
CA GLY A 35 5.60 33.14 4.72
C GLY A 35 6.89 33.87 5.12
N ALA A 36 7.75 33.18 5.90
CA ALA A 36 9.05 33.73 6.26
C ALA A 36 9.99 33.71 5.03
N ASP A 37 10.97 34.63 5.01
CA ASP A 37 12.02 34.63 3.99
C ASP A 37 12.69 33.27 3.85
N ALA A 38 12.96 32.86 2.62
CA ALA A 38 13.63 31.60 2.28
C ALA A 38 14.73 31.82 1.25
N ALA A 39 15.68 30.88 1.19
CA ALA A 39 16.73 30.90 0.17
C ALA A 39 16.20 30.58 -1.24
N HIS A 40 15.14 29.74 -1.30
CA HIS A 40 14.47 29.36 -2.53
C HIS A 40 12.95 29.51 -2.37
N GLU A 41 12.30 29.95 -3.43
CA GLU A 41 10.85 30.04 -3.51
C GLU A 41 10.30 29.15 -4.63
N VAL A 42 9.20 28.45 -4.34
CA VAL A 42 8.49 27.60 -5.30
C VAL A 42 7.02 28.00 -5.27
N ASP A 43 6.58 28.76 -6.26
CA ASP A 43 5.16 29.07 -6.40
C ASP A 43 4.41 27.83 -6.92
N VAL A 44 3.43 27.35 -6.15
CA VAL A 44 2.55 26.25 -6.54
C VAL A 44 1.27 26.73 -7.21
N ALA A 45 1.15 28.06 -7.40
CA ALA A 45 0.13 28.70 -8.24
C ALA A 45 -1.33 28.34 -7.86
N GLY A 46 -1.61 28.16 -6.58
CA GLY A 46 -2.93 27.82 -6.08
C GLY A 46 -3.33 26.35 -6.31
N ALA A 47 -2.42 25.49 -6.75
CA ALA A 47 -2.68 24.06 -6.85
C ALA A 47 -2.97 23.45 -5.48
N LEU A 48 -3.84 22.43 -5.46
CA LEU A 48 -4.14 21.65 -4.27
C LEU A 48 -2.89 20.89 -3.82
N LEU A 49 -2.38 21.19 -2.64
CA LEU A 49 -1.23 20.51 -2.05
C LEU A 49 -1.72 19.50 -1.02
N VAL A 50 -1.35 18.24 -1.24
CA VAL A 50 -1.76 17.10 -0.43
C VAL A 50 -0.54 16.30 0.03
N PRO A 51 -0.63 15.54 1.13
CA PRO A 51 0.43 14.59 1.50
C PRO A 51 0.70 13.62 0.34
N ALA A 52 1.93 13.16 0.20
CA ALA A 52 2.26 12.13 -0.78
C ALA A 52 1.43 10.86 -0.57
N PHE A 53 1.10 10.17 -1.67
CA PHE A 53 0.32 8.95 -1.60
C PHE A 53 1.12 7.81 -0.96
N VAL A 54 0.38 6.90 -0.34
CA VAL A 54 0.90 5.67 0.25
C VAL A 54 0.43 4.49 -0.61
N GLU A 55 1.36 3.83 -1.28
CA GLU A 55 1.13 2.55 -1.94
C GLU A 55 1.18 1.44 -0.88
N GLY A 56 0.01 1.10 -0.33
CA GLY A 56 -0.07 0.24 0.85
C GLY A 56 0.18 -1.24 0.57
N HIS A 57 0.11 -1.68 -0.69
CA HIS A 57 0.26 -3.07 -1.07
C HIS A 57 0.57 -3.24 -2.55
N ILE A 58 1.75 -3.73 -2.88
CA ILE A 58 2.21 -3.95 -4.25
C ILE A 58 3.21 -5.13 -4.28
N HIS A 59 3.49 -5.65 -5.48
CA HIS A 59 4.48 -6.68 -5.74
C HIS A 59 5.52 -6.17 -6.74
N LEU A 60 6.70 -5.73 -6.26
CA LEU A 60 7.77 -5.21 -7.12
C LEU A 60 8.50 -6.31 -7.90
N ASP A 61 8.46 -7.54 -7.42
CA ASP A 61 9.18 -8.67 -8.00
C ASP A 61 8.40 -9.37 -9.13
N THR A 62 7.07 -9.29 -9.17
CA THR A 62 6.23 -10.09 -10.09
C THR A 62 5.64 -9.31 -11.26
N SER A 63 5.61 -7.98 -11.22
CA SER A 63 5.10 -7.15 -12.32
C SER A 63 5.87 -7.34 -13.62
N PHE A 64 5.17 -7.27 -14.76
CA PHE A 64 5.75 -7.18 -16.10
C PHE A 64 5.78 -5.75 -16.63
N TYR A 65 5.57 -4.75 -15.78
CA TYR A 65 5.66 -3.35 -16.21
C TYR A 65 7.06 -3.05 -16.75
N GLY A 66 7.09 -2.47 -17.95
CA GLY A 66 8.34 -2.17 -18.65
C GLY A 66 8.98 -3.36 -19.38
N ASP A 67 8.33 -4.51 -19.38
CA ASP A 67 8.61 -5.66 -20.23
C ASP A 67 7.59 -5.73 -21.38
N ARG A 68 7.69 -6.76 -22.23
CA ARG A 68 6.71 -7.04 -23.27
C ARG A 68 5.33 -7.32 -22.67
N TRP A 69 4.28 -7.08 -23.45
CA TRP A 69 2.95 -7.52 -23.07
C TRP A 69 2.88 -9.04 -23.02
N ILE A 70 2.44 -9.58 -21.88
CA ILE A 70 2.16 -11.01 -21.69
C ILE A 70 0.63 -11.19 -21.65
N PRO A 71 0.03 -11.97 -22.56
CA PRO A 71 -1.41 -12.22 -22.57
C PRO A 71 -1.85 -12.89 -21.27
N HIS A 72 -2.91 -12.34 -20.66
CA HIS A 72 -3.47 -12.88 -19.44
C HIS A 72 -4.24 -14.18 -19.71
N LYS A 73 -4.04 -15.20 -18.85
CA LYS A 73 -4.74 -16.48 -18.95
C LYS A 73 -5.92 -16.51 -17.96
N PRO A 74 -7.13 -16.90 -18.38
CA PRO A 74 -8.22 -17.14 -17.43
C PRO A 74 -7.93 -18.41 -16.62
N CYS A 75 -8.40 -18.47 -15.36
CA CYS A 75 -8.46 -19.72 -14.62
C CYS A 75 -9.57 -20.63 -15.17
N THR A 76 -9.45 -21.94 -14.96
CA THR A 76 -10.32 -22.97 -15.56
C THR A 76 -11.76 -22.88 -15.07
N ASN A 77 -11.97 -22.65 -13.78
CA ASN A 77 -13.29 -22.67 -13.13
C ASN A 77 -13.56 -21.42 -12.26
N GLY A 78 -13.19 -20.23 -12.75
CA GLY A 78 -13.23 -18.99 -11.96
C GLY A 78 -11.91 -18.73 -11.25
N PHE A 79 -11.90 -17.80 -10.29
CA PHE A 79 -10.67 -17.42 -9.58
C PHE A 79 -10.10 -18.62 -8.79
N ASP A 80 -8.84 -18.95 -9.03
CA ASP A 80 -8.10 -20.02 -8.37
C ASP A 80 -6.66 -19.60 -8.10
N VAL A 81 -6.29 -19.51 -6.82
CA VAL A 81 -4.97 -19.05 -6.36
C VAL A 81 -3.86 -19.99 -6.86
N HIS A 82 -4.07 -21.31 -6.87
CA HIS A 82 -3.07 -22.28 -7.31
C HIS A 82 -2.78 -22.15 -8.81
N GLU A 83 -3.82 -21.98 -9.65
CA GLU A 83 -3.64 -21.72 -11.08
C GLU A 83 -2.91 -20.39 -11.33
N ARG A 84 -3.21 -19.33 -10.56
CA ARG A 84 -2.51 -18.05 -10.65
C ARG A 84 -1.04 -18.17 -10.31
N VAL A 85 -0.69 -18.86 -9.24
CA VAL A 85 0.71 -19.14 -8.87
C VAL A 85 1.45 -19.89 -9.98
N ALA A 86 0.80 -20.91 -10.58
CA ALA A 86 1.39 -21.65 -11.69
C ALA A 86 1.61 -20.78 -12.94
N PHE A 87 0.63 -19.95 -13.32
CA PHE A 87 0.76 -19.02 -14.45
C PHE A 87 1.87 -18.00 -14.20
N GLN A 88 2.00 -17.50 -12.97
CA GLN A 88 3.07 -16.60 -12.60
C GLN A 88 4.44 -17.24 -12.76
N ALA A 89 4.65 -18.47 -12.26
CA ALA A 89 5.91 -19.19 -12.40
C ALA A 89 6.29 -19.41 -13.88
N GLU A 90 5.33 -19.78 -14.73
CA GLU A 90 5.53 -19.94 -16.17
C GLU A 90 5.94 -18.63 -16.86
N ASN A 91 5.26 -17.53 -16.56
CA ASN A 91 5.51 -16.23 -17.17
C ASN A 91 6.82 -15.62 -16.67
N MET A 92 7.13 -15.73 -15.37
CA MET A 92 8.36 -15.23 -14.78
C MET A 92 9.62 -15.88 -15.37
N ALA A 93 9.54 -17.14 -15.78
CA ALA A 93 10.67 -17.83 -16.45
C ALA A 93 11.10 -17.17 -17.76
N GLN A 94 10.25 -16.35 -18.37
CA GLN A 94 10.48 -15.67 -19.66
C GLN A 94 10.54 -14.14 -19.55
N ALA A 95 10.40 -13.59 -18.34
CA ALA A 95 10.37 -12.15 -18.09
C ALA A 95 11.77 -11.53 -18.16
N ALA A 96 11.82 -10.22 -18.44
CA ALA A 96 13.03 -9.41 -18.30
C ALA A 96 13.57 -9.47 -16.85
N PRO A 97 14.84 -9.11 -16.60
CA PRO A 97 15.44 -9.15 -15.28
C PRO A 97 14.57 -8.43 -14.24
N MET A 98 14.34 -9.08 -13.10
CA MET A 98 13.48 -8.57 -12.01
C MET A 98 13.86 -7.14 -11.58
N ALA A 99 15.16 -6.87 -11.40
CA ALA A 99 15.63 -5.55 -10.99
C ALA A 99 15.23 -4.43 -11.96
N GLU A 100 15.18 -4.70 -13.25
CA GLU A 100 14.76 -3.72 -14.27
C GLU A 100 13.27 -3.45 -14.19
N ARG A 101 12.45 -4.50 -14.06
CA ARG A 101 11.00 -4.41 -13.95
C ARG A 101 10.59 -3.71 -12.65
N ALA A 102 11.20 -4.09 -11.52
CA ALA A 102 10.97 -3.49 -10.21
C ALA A 102 11.29 -1.97 -10.22
N ARG A 103 12.43 -1.55 -10.81
CA ARG A 103 12.76 -0.12 -10.94
C ARG A 103 11.72 0.62 -11.77
N LYS A 104 11.31 0.09 -12.91
CA LYS A 104 10.32 0.74 -13.78
C LYS A 104 8.95 0.87 -13.11
N GLN A 105 8.51 -0.16 -12.39
CA GLN A 105 7.27 -0.11 -11.63
C GLN A 105 7.34 0.90 -10.49
N LEU A 106 8.45 0.94 -9.76
CA LEU A 106 8.70 1.91 -8.71
C LEU A 106 8.70 3.34 -9.25
N GLU A 107 9.43 3.60 -10.35
CA GLU A 107 9.47 4.90 -11.02
C GLU A 107 8.07 5.33 -11.48
N LEU A 108 7.25 4.40 -11.96
CA LEU A 108 5.85 4.65 -12.30
C LEU A 108 5.06 5.14 -11.08
N CYS A 109 5.12 4.43 -9.95
CA CYS A 109 4.41 4.81 -8.72
C CYS A 109 4.86 6.18 -8.21
N VAL A 110 6.16 6.44 -8.18
CA VAL A 110 6.72 7.75 -7.78
C VAL A 110 6.25 8.86 -8.71
N SER A 111 6.23 8.62 -10.02
CA SER A 111 5.79 9.62 -11.01
C SER A 111 4.33 10.03 -10.84
N HIS A 112 3.53 9.19 -10.19
CA HIS A 112 2.14 9.47 -9.83
C HIS A 112 1.95 9.99 -8.40
N GLY A 113 3.02 10.08 -7.60
CA GLY A 113 3.00 10.73 -6.28
C GLY A 113 3.09 9.80 -5.08
N SER A 114 3.35 8.50 -5.26
CA SER A 114 3.59 7.57 -4.16
C SER A 114 5.03 7.70 -3.67
N LEU A 115 5.22 8.12 -2.42
CA LEU A 115 6.54 8.28 -1.80
C LEU A 115 6.75 7.36 -0.58
N GLN A 116 5.73 6.60 -0.22
CA GLN A 116 5.75 5.53 0.77
C GLN A 116 5.12 4.29 0.15
N MET A 117 5.72 3.12 0.38
CA MET A 117 5.30 1.88 -0.27
C MET A 117 5.48 0.69 0.68
N ARG A 118 4.54 -0.26 0.63
CA ARG A 118 4.72 -1.61 1.17
C ARG A 118 4.69 -2.60 0.02
N SER A 119 5.82 -3.29 -0.21
CA SER A 119 5.92 -4.32 -1.25
C SER A 119 6.02 -5.70 -0.64
N HIS A 120 5.16 -6.61 -1.09
CA HIS A 120 5.24 -8.04 -0.80
C HIS A 120 6.23 -8.68 -1.78
N VAL A 121 7.21 -9.40 -1.26
CA VAL A 121 8.30 -9.98 -2.05
C VAL A 121 8.37 -11.47 -1.79
N MET A 122 8.36 -12.28 -2.83
CA MET A 122 8.33 -13.73 -2.74
C MET A 122 9.52 -14.27 -1.96
N VAL A 123 9.21 -15.04 -0.91
CA VAL A 123 10.15 -15.79 -0.08
C VAL A 123 9.53 -17.14 0.25
N ASP A 124 9.91 -18.18 -0.48
CA ASP A 124 9.42 -19.54 -0.26
C ASP A 124 10.40 -20.58 -0.84
N GLY A 125 10.10 -21.85 -0.66
CA GLY A 125 10.94 -22.94 -1.12
C GLY A 125 11.18 -22.98 -2.64
N SER A 126 10.35 -22.29 -3.45
CA SER A 126 10.49 -22.28 -4.91
C SER A 126 11.51 -21.26 -5.42
N VAL A 127 11.64 -20.11 -4.74
CA VAL A 127 12.52 -18.99 -5.16
C VAL A 127 13.65 -18.71 -4.17
N GLY A 128 13.55 -19.20 -2.94
CA GLY A 128 14.48 -18.89 -1.86
C GLY A 128 14.44 -17.41 -1.52
N LEU A 129 15.58 -16.79 -1.30
CA LEU A 129 15.74 -15.37 -0.93
C LEU A 129 16.07 -14.44 -2.11
N LYS A 130 16.19 -14.96 -3.34
CA LYS A 130 16.66 -14.20 -4.52
C LYS A 130 15.82 -12.97 -4.85
N SER A 131 14.49 -13.08 -4.71
CA SER A 131 13.59 -11.95 -4.93
C SER A 131 13.85 -10.85 -3.90
N LEU A 132 13.97 -11.22 -2.63
CA LEU A 132 14.24 -10.29 -1.54
C LEU A 132 15.59 -9.61 -1.70
N GLU A 133 16.66 -10.34 -2.01
CA GLU A 133 18.00 -9.77 -2.28
C GLU A 133 17.95 -8.70 -3.37
N THR A 134 17.21 -9.00 -4.44
CA THR A 134 17.06 -8.08 -5.58
C THR A 134 16.29 -6.82 -5.19
N VAL A 135 15.17 -6.95 -4.48
CA VAL A 135 14.32 -5.82 -4.11
C VAL A 135 14.96 -4.99 -2.99
N LEU A 136 15.69 -5.61 -2.06
CA LEU A 136 16.52 -4.90 -1.07
C LEU A 136 17.52 -3.95 -1.74
N LYS A 137 18.17 -4.40 -2.81
CA LYS A 137 19.08 -3.55 -3.58
C LYS A 137 18.34 -2.42 -4.30
N VAL A 138 17.18 -2.69 -4.88
CA VAL A 138 16.34 -1.65 -5.49
C VAL A 138 15.91 -0.63 -4.43
N ARG A 139 15.49 -1.07 -3.24
CA ARG A 139 15.15 -0.18 -2.11
C ARG A 139 16.31 0.75 -1.76
N GLU A 140 17.52 0.23 -1.67
CA GLU A 140 18.71 1.04 -1.37
C GLU A 140 19.03 2.04 -2.49
N ASP A 141 18.93 1.64 -3.76
CA ASP A 141 19.17 2.51 -4.91
C ASP A 141 18.19 3.71 -4.96
N TYR A 142 16.97 3.58 -4.38
CA TYR A 142 15.90 4.59 -4.42
C TYR A 142 15.58 5.23 -3.06
N ARG A 143 16.39 4.99 -2.01
CA ARG A 143 16.14 5.48 -0.65
C ARG A 143 15.94 7.00 -0.52
N ASP A 144 16.53 7.78 -1.44
CA ASP A 144 16.41 9.25 -1.45
C ASP A 144 15.15 9.74 -2.18
N ILE A 145 14.36 8.82 -2.77
CA ILE A 145 13.18 9.11 -3.59
C ILE A 145 11.91 8.56 -2.97
N ILE A 146 11.96 7.35 -2.39
CA ILE A 146 10.79 6.68 -1.81
C ILE A 146 11.19 5.82 -0.62
N ASP A 147 10.35 5.80 0.41
CA ASP A 147 10.48 4.89 1.55
C ASP A 147 9.73 3.59 1.26
N ILE A 148 10.40 2.42 1.38
CA ILE A 148 9.81 1.11 1.06
C ILE A 148 9.91 0.18 2.26
N GLN A 149 8.75 -0.37 2.70
CA GLN A 149 8.67 -1.52 3.59
C GLN A 149 8.55 -2.80 2.76
N LEU A 150 9.25 -3.86 3.17
CA LEU A 150 9.24 -5.16 2.50
C LEU A 150 8.60 -6.21 3.40
N VAL A 151 7.65 -6.95 2.84
CA VAL A 151 7.01 -8.10 3.47
C VAL A 151 7.62 -9.37 2.87
N ALA A 152 8.18 -10.26 3.68
CA ALA A 152 8.59 -11.58 3.25
C ALA A 152 7.35 -12.43 2.98
N PHE A 153 7.03 -12.68 1.70
CA PHE A 153 5.74 -13.22 1.27
C PHE A 153 5.85 -14.66 0.74
N PRO A 154 5.24 -15.65 1.42
CA PRO A 154 5.29 -17.05 1.03
C PRO A 154 4.26 -17.39 -0.05
N GLN A 155 4.51 -16.99 -1.30
CA GLN A 155 3.60 -17.17 -2.45
C GLN A 155 3.21 -18.64 -2.70
N SER A 156 4.07 -19.60 -2.36
CA SER A 156 3.83 -21.02 -2.53
C SER A 156 3.34 -21.72 -1.25
N GLY A 157 2.85 -20.93 -0.27
CA GLY A 157 2.46 -21.41 1.05
C GLY A 157 3.66 -21.63 1.98
N ILE A 158 3.38 -21.95 3.23
CA ILE A 158 4.39 -22.21 4.27
C ILE A 158 4.53 -23.71 4.50
N LEU A 159 3.44 -24.36 4.86
CA LEU A 159 3.46 -25.78 5.26
C LEU A 159 3.58 -26.72 4.07
N LYS A 160 3.08 -26.32 2.92
CA LYS A 160 3.19 -27.07 1.65
C LYS A 160 4.45 -26.80 0.85
N SER A 161 5.24 -25.82 1.27
CA SER A 161 6.51 -25.44 0.65
C SER A 161 7.65 -25.67 1.65
N PRO A 162 8.30 -26.85 1.64
CA PRO A 162 9.32 -27.20 2.63
C PRO A 162 10.47 -26.19 2.68
N GLY A 163 10.89 -25.82 3.88
CA GLY A 163 11.96 -24.83 4.13
C GLY A 163 11.48 -23.39 4.16
N THR A 164 10.19 -23.12 3.87
CA THR A 164 9.67 -21.74 3.84
C THR A 164 9.68 -21.09 5.21
N ALA A 165 9.41 -21.83 6.29
CA ALA A 165 9.43 -21.27 7.66
C ALA A 165 10.83 -20.73 8.01
N GLU A 166 11.87 -21.47 7.70
CA GLU A 166 13.27 -21.07 7.92
C GLU A 166 13.66 -19.88 7.01
N LEU A 167 13.17 -19.87 5.75
CA LEU A 167 13.40 -18.77 4.81
C LEU A 167 12.73 -17.48 5.27
N LEU A 168 11.54 -17.52 5.86
CA LEU A 168 10.85 -16.35 6.42
C LEU A 168 11.66 -15.76 7.59
N ASP A 169 12.17 -16.63 8.48
CA ASP A 169 13.04 -16.22 9.59
C ASP A 169 14.33 -15.53 9.09
N GLU A 170 14.97 -16.13 8.08
CA GLU A 170 16.18 -15.58 7.45
C GLU A 170 15.90 -14.27 6.71
N ALA A 171 14.75 -14.17 6.04
CA ALA A 171 14.33 -12.96 5.32
C ALA A 171 14.20 -11.73 6.22
N ILE A 172 13.64 -11.91 7.43
CA ILE A 172 13.58 -10.83 8.41
C ILE A 172 14.98 -10.45 8.88
N ALA A 173 15.84 -11.45 9.17
CA ALA A 173 17.24 -11.19 9.54
C ALA A 173 18.03 -10.45 8.43
N MET A 174 17.67 -10.64 7.14
CA MET A 174 18.25 -9.93 6.01
C MET A 174 17.74 -8.50 5.83
N GLY A 175 16.64 -8.11 6.47
CA GLY A 175 16.11 -6.75 6.40
C GLY A 175 14.73 -6.62 5.73
N ALA A 176 13.96 -7.68 5.62
CA ALA A 176 12.52 -7.55 5.43
C ALA A 176 11.89 -6.98 6.70
N ASP A 177 10.87 -6.14 6.54
CA ASP A 177 10.28 -5.36 7.63
C ASP A 177 9.10 -6.08 8.30
N LEU A 178 8.42 -6.98 7.57
CA LEU A 178 7.24 -7.72 8.04
C LEU A 178 7.28 -9.16 7.55
N VAL A 179 6.57 -10.03 8.29
CA VAL A 179 6.29 -11.41 7.86
C VAL A 179 4.95 -11.45 7.13
N GLY A 180 4.92 -12.12 5.99
CA GLY A 180 3.71 -12.38 5.22
C GLY A 180 3.11 -13.75 5.49
N GLY A 181 1.92 -13.96 4.94
CA GLY A 181 1.22 -15.24 4.89
C GLY A 181 0.32 -15.28 3.66
N LEU A 182 -0.15 -16.47 3.28
CA LEU A 182 -1.07 -16.68 2.16
C LEU A 182 -2.10 -17.75 2.51
N ASP A 183 -3.38 -17.36 2.54
CA ASP A 183 -4.54 -18.26 2.61
C ASP A 183 -4.34 -19.48 3.53
N PRO A 184 -4.21 -19.29 4.84
CA PRO A 184 -3.88 -20.37 5.77
C PRO A 184 -4.82 -21.57 5.67
N ALA A 185 -6.11 -21.32 5.41
CA ALA A 185 -7.13 -22.35 5.31
C ALA A 185 -7.15 -23.05 3.95
N SER A 186 -7.26 -22.32 2.85
CA SER A 186 -7.45 -22.94 1.53
C SER A 186 -6.13 -23.39 0.90
N PHE A 187 -5.04 -22.65 1.11
CA PHE A 187 -3.74 -22.96 0.51
C PHE A 187 -2.98 -24.01 1.33
N ASP A 188 -2.63 -23.72 2.59
CA ASP A 188 -1.90 -24.65 3.45
C ASP A 188 -2.78 -25.73 4.10
N ARG A 189 -4.09 -25.48 4.22
CA ARG A 189 -5.11 -26.33 4.86
C ARG A 189 -4.87 -26.59 6.34
N ASP A 190 -4.19 -25.66 6.99
CA ASP A 190 -3.91 -25.70 8.44
C ASP A 190 -3.72 -24.25 8.93
N ILE A 191 -4.81 -23.65 9.41
CA ILE A 191 -4.82 -22.26 9.89
C ILE A 191 -3.88 -22.12 11.09
N GLU A 192 -3.96 -23.04 12.04
CA GLU A 192 -3.15 -23.02 13.27
C GLU A 192 -1.67 -23.08 12.94
N GLY A 193 -1.24 -24.10 12.20
CA GLY A 193 0.16 -24.33 11.86
C GLY A 193 0.74 -23.19 11.02
N HIS A 194 -0.03 -22.65 10.06
CA HIS A 194 0.39 -21.50 9.26
C HIS A 194 0.60 -20.25 10.13
N LEU A 195 -0.40 -19.91 10.96
CA LEU A 195 -0.33 -18.74 11.83
C LEU A 195 0.72 -18.89 12.95
N ASP A 196 0.97 -20.10 13.43
CA ASP A 196 2.06 -20.36 14.40
C ASP A 196 3.43 -20.00 13.82
N VAL A 197 3.68 -20.32 12.54
CA VAL A 197 4.92 -19.92 11.87
C VAL A 197 4.98 -18.40 11.71
N VAL A 198 3.95 -17.77 11.13
CA VAL A 198 3.93 -16.33 10.83
C VAL A 198 4.11 -15.50 12.12
N PHE A 199 3.27 -15.75 13.12
CA PHE A 199 3.31 -15.01 14.38
C PHE A 199 4.52 -15.38 15.23
N GLY A 200 5.02 -16.61 15.16
CA GLY A 200 6.26 -17.02 15.83
C GLY A 200 7.50 -16.29 15.29
N VAL A 201 7.62 -16.13 13.97
CA VAL A 201 8.69 -15.32 13.37
C VAL A 201 8.52 -13.84 13.72
N ALA A 202 7.29 -13.32 13.68
CA ALA A 202 7.01 -11.93 14.05
C ALA A 202 7.38 -11.64 15.51
N GLU A 203 7.03 -12.51 16.45
CA GLU A 203 7.39 -12.41 17.86
C GLU A 203 8.91 -12.46 18.06
N LYS A 204 9.59 -13.44 17.46
CA LYS A 204 11.04 -13.63 17.56
C LYS A 204 11.83 -12.38 17.16
N HIS A 205 11.41 -11.69 16.10
CA HIS A 205 12.10 -10.52 15.55
C HIS A 205 11.49 -9.18 15.97
N GLY A 206 10.33 -9.17 16.64
CA GLY A 206 9.62 -7.94 17.05
C GLY A 206 9.03 -7.14 15.88
N VAL A 207 8.77 -7.79 14.74
CA VAL A 207 8.25 -7.18 13.52
C VAL A 207 6.73 -7.32 13.39
N GLY A 208 6.14 -6.63 12.37
CA GLY A 208 4.72 -6.73 12.05
C GLY A 208 4.40 -7.90 11.12
N VAL A 209 3.10 -8.04 10.83
CA VAL A 209 2.54 -9.10 9.98
C VAL A 209 1.64 -8.49 8.91
N ASP A 210 1.66 -9.03 7.68
CA ASP A 210 0.70 -8.70 6.62
C ASP A 210 0.34 -9.95 5.82
N ILE A 211 -0.89 -10.47 6.02
CA ILE A 211 -1.34 -11.75 5.48
C ILE A 211 -2.29 -11.52 4.30
N HIS A 212 -2.00 -12.14 3.14
CA HIS A 212 -2.96 -12.26 2.04
C HIS A 212 -4.05 -13.25 2.42
N LEU A 213 -5.31 -12.84 2.31
CA LEU A 213 -6.46 -13.66 2.62
C LEU A 213 -7.54 -13.51 1.54
N HIS A 214 -7.56 -14.48 0.60
CA HIS A 214 -8.52 -14.52 -0.51
C HIS A 214 -9.73 -15.41 -0.21
N ASP A 215 -9.73 -16.16 0.90
CA ASP A 215 -10.82 -17.03 1.29
C ASP A 215 -12.13 -16.26 1.42
N PHE A 216 -13.19 -16.74 0.75
CA PHE A 216 -14.54 -16.17 0.79
C PHE A 216 -15.37 -16.71 1.97
N GLY A 217 -16.48 -16.02 2.26
CA GLY A 217 -17.50 -16.44 3.21
C GLY A 217 -16.96 -16.65 4.62
N SER A 218 -17.58 -17.61 5.33
CA SER A 218 -17.27 -17.88 6.74
C SER A 218 -15.84 -18.38 6.99
N LEU A 219 -15.19 -18.97 6.01
CA LEU A 219 -13.81 -19.42 6.14
C LEU A 219 -12.86 -18.23 6.27
N GLY A 220 -13.01 -17.23 5.40
CA GLY A 220 -12.20 -15.98 5.47
C GLY A 220 -12.49 -15.21 6.75
N VAL A 221 -13.75 -15.11 7.16
CA VAL A 221 -14.13 -14.43 8.43
C VAL A 221 -13.50 -15.11 9.63
N PHE A 222 -13.58 -16.43 9.71
CA PHE A 222 -12.95 -17.20 10.80
C PHE A 222 -11.44 -16.98 10.85
N THR A 223 -10.77 -16.99 9.69
CA THR A 223 -9.33 -16.74 9.64
C THR A 223 -8.97 -15.32 10.11
N VAL A 224 -9.79 -14.29 9.78
CA VAL A 224 -9.62 -12.93 10.34
C VAL A 224 -9.75 -12.94 11.86
N GLU A 225 -10.71 -13.68 12.43
CA GLU A 225 -10.90 -13.80 13.89
C GLU A 225 -9.66 -14.42 14.55
N GLU A 226 -9.08 -15.47 13.97
CA GLU A 226 -7.87 -16.12 14.47
C GLU A 226 -6.65 -15.17 14.43
N ILE A 227 -6.51 -14.40 13.35
CA ILE A 227 -5.47 -13.35 13.23
C ILE A 227 -5.66 -12.29 14.31
N CYS A 228 -6.90 -11.83 14.55
CA CYS A 228 -7.20 -10.86 15.61
C CYS A 228 -6.84 -11.42 17.00
N ALA A 229 -7.20 -12.68 17.28
CA ALA A 229 -6.89 -13.33 18.56
C ALA A 229 -5.39 -13.39 18.82
N ARG A 230 -4.58 -13.81 17.83
CA ARG A 230 -3.11 -13.88 17.92
C ARG A 230 -2.48 -12.48 18.05
N THR A 231 -3.01 -11.48 17.32
CA THR A 231 -2.58 -10.08 17.44
C THR A 231 -2.71 -9.56 18.86
N MET A 232 -3.85 -9.84 19.49
CA MET A 232 -4.10 -9.45 20.89
C MET A 232 -3.24 -10.24 21.87
N ALA A 233 -3.08 -11.54 21.66
CA ALA A 233 -2.28 -12.41 22.54
C ALA A 233 -0.81 -11.99 22.59
N LEU A 234 -0.25 -11.54 21.46
CA LEU A 234 1.15 -11.07 21.37
C LEU A 234 1.31 -9.57 21.69
N GLY A 235 0.22 -8.81 21.85
CA GLY A 235 0.29 -7.37 22.14
C GLY A 235 0.87 -6.54 20.99
N ILE A 236 0.64 -6.95 19.73
CA ILE A 236 1.16 -6.28 18.52
C ILE A 236 0.09 -5.51 17.75
N GLN A 237 -0.92 -4.97 18.48
CA GLN A 237 -1.95 -4.11 17.90
C GLN A 237 -1.33 -2.94 17.13
N GLY A 238 -1.88 -2.66 15.96
CA GLY A 238 -1.37 -1.61 15.05
C GLY A 238 -0.19 -2.05 14.17
N LYS A 239 0.31 -3.29 14.32
CA LYS A 239 1.40 -3.85 13.52
C LYS A 239 0.96 -5.02 12.62
N VAL A 240 -0.34 -5.32 12.58
CA VAL A 240 -0.89 -6.43 11.80
C VAL A 240 -1.86 -5.91 10.76
N ALA A 241 -1.72 -6.39 9.53
CA ALA A 241 -2.64 -6.15 8.43
C ALA A 241 -3.14 -7.49 7.85
N VAL A 242 -4.38 -7.46 7.34
CA VAL A 242 -4.93 -8.51 6.48
C VAL A 242 -5.23 -7.89 5.13
N SER A 243 -4.57 -8.39 4.12
CA SER A 243 -4.75 -7.94 2.74
C SER A 243 -5.86 -8.73 2.06
N HIS A 244 -6.70 -8.02 1.29
CA HIS A 244 -7.88 -8.51 0.56
C HIS A 244 -9.08 -8.83 1.45
N ALA A 245 -8.98 -9.79 2.36
CA ALA A 245 -10.04 -10.17 3.31
C ALA A 245 -11.42 -10.30 2.63
N TYR A 246 -11.50 -10.98 1.47
CA TYR A 246 -12.69 -11.04 0.62
C TYR A 246 -13.92 -11.57 1.34
N GLY A 247 -13.75 -12.50 2.30
CA GLY A 247 -14.84 -13.02 3.10
C GLY A 247 -15.63 -11.96 3.87
N LEU A 248 -15.03 -10.80 4.16
CA LEU A 248 -15.75 -9.68 4.79
C LEU A 248 -16.77 -9.03 3.84
N GLY A 249 -16.57 -9.15 2.54
CA GLY A 249 -17.46 -8.61 1.52
C GLY A 249 -18.72 -9.45 1.28
N ASP A 250 -18.78 -10.68 1.80
CA ASP A 250 -19.94 -11.57 1.73
C ASP A 250 -20.94 -11.34 2.89
N LEU A 251 -20.57 -10.53 3.89
CA LEU A 251 -21.35 -10.32 5.09
C LEU A 251 -22.48 -9.31 4.86
N ASP A 252 -23.60 -9.54 5.54
CA ASP A 252 -24.61 -8.48 5.71
C ASP A 252 -24.10 -7.34 6.62
N ALA A 253 -24.80 -6.23 6.64
CA ALA A 253 -24.35 -5.03 7.35
C ALA A 253 -24.16 -5.24 8.85
N ASP A 254 -25.00 -6.04 9.51
CA ASP A 254 -24.92 -6.25 10.97
C ASP A 254 -23.74 -7.17 11.31
N ALA A 255 -23.54 -8.23 10.54
CA ALA A 255 -22.37 -9.12 10.68
C ALA A 255 -21.07 -8.36 10.36
N ALA A 256 -21.05 -7.51 9.33
CA ALA A 256 -19.90 -6.69 8.98
C ALA A 256 -19.53 -5.70 10.09
N ARG A 257 -20.51 -5.06 10.75
CA ARG A 257 -20.27 -4.22 11.93
C ARG A 257 -19.74 -5.03 13.11
N ALA A 258 -20.33 -6.17 13.38
CA ALA A 258 -19.93 -7.02 14.52
C ALA A 258 -18.47 -7.49 14.40
N ILE A 259 -18.03 -7.94 13.22
CA ILE A 259 -16.64 -8.31 12.97
C ILE A 259 -15.74 -7.08 12.92
N GLY A 260 -16.20 -5.96 12.34
CA GLY A 260 -15.48 -4.69 12.28
C GLY A 260 -15.10 -4.18 13.67
N ALA A 261 -16.02 -4.22 14.64
CA ALA A 261 -15.73 -3.84 16.01
C ALA A 261 -14.63 -4.73 16.64
N ARG A 262 -14.60 -6.03 16.34
CA ARG A 262 -13.55 -6.96 16.80
C ARG A 262 -12.20 -6.68 16.15
N ILE A 263 -12.18 -6.44 14.83
CA ILE A 263 -10.96 -6.08 14.08
C ILE A 263 -10.39 -4.77 14.64
N ALA A 264 -11.22 -3.77 14.87
CA ALA A 264 -10.83 -2.48 15.45
C ALA A 264 -10.24 -2.64 16.86
N ALA A 265 -10.90 -3.44 17.72
CA ALA A 265 -10.41 -3.73 19.07
C ALA A 265 -9.05 -4.46 19.07
N ALA A 266 -8.82 -5.34 18.10
CA ALA A 266 -7.55 -6.01 17.88
C ALA A 266 -6.48 -5.12 17.24
N GLY A 267 -6.84 -3.91 16.78
CA GLY A 267 -5.93 -3.01 16.09
C GLY A 267 -5.37 -3.58 14.78
N VAL A 268 -6.10 -4.48 14.13
CA VAL A 268 -5.76 -5.04 12.83
C VAL A 268 -6.22 -4.09 11.73
N SER A 269 -5.38 -3.87 10.73
CA SER A 269 -5.73 -3.07 9.55
C SER A 269 -6.18 -3.96 8.40
N ILE A 270 -7.10 -3.47 7.57
CA ILE A 270 -7.60 -4.19 6.39
C ILE A 270 -7.14 -3.46 5.12
N MET A 271 -6.45 -4.16 4.22
CA MET A 271 -6.10 -3.64 2.91
C MET A 271 -7.13 -4.04 1.86
N THR A 272 -7.44 -3.12 0.94
CA THR A 272 -8.22 -3.44 -0.25
C THR A 272 -7.67 -2.78 -1.51
N ASN A 273 -7.66 -3.53 -2.60
CA ASN A 273 -7.43 -3.03 -3.96
C ASN A 273 -8.75 -2.79 -4.72
N ALA A 274 -9.91 -3.07 -4.09
CA ALA A 274 -11.26 -3.04 -4.68
C ALA A 274 -11.32 -3.78 -6.04
N PRO A 275 -11.11 -5.12 -6.04
CA PRO A 275 -11.07 -5.92 -7.28
C PRO A 275 -12.36 -5.80 -8.08
N GLY A 276 -12.25 -5.89 -9.43
CA GLY A 276 -13.37 -5.65 -10.35
C GLY A 276 -14.36 -6.80 -10.49
N ASP A 277 -13.96 -8.01 -10.17
CA ASP A 277 -14.66 -9.25 -10.54
C ASP A 277 -15.34 -9.99 -9.37
N HIS A 278 -15.10 -9.58 -8.11
CA HIS A 278 -15.70 -10.20 -6.93
C HIS A 278 -15.90 -9.21 -5.78
N VAL A 279 -16.42 -9.71 -4.64
CA VAL A 279 -16.67 -8.92 -3.43
C VAL A 279 -15.35 -8.50 -2.77
N PHE A 280 -15.42 -7.46 -1.95
CA PHE A 280 -14.29 -6.95 -1.19
C PHE A 280 -14.77 -6.32 0.13
N PRO A 281 -13.90 -6.06 1.10
CA PRO A 281 -14.29 -5.53 2.40
C PRO A 281 -15.16 -4.28 2.30
N PRO A 282 -16.29 -4.20 3.06
CA PRO A 282 -17.19 -3.06 3.02
C PRO A 282 -16.58 -1.84 3.70
N VAL A 283 -15.85 -1.04 2.93
CA VAL A 283 -14.98 0.05 3.38
C VAL A 283 -15.67 1.01 4.35
N ALA A 284 -16.86 1.51 3.99
CA ALA A 284 -17.58 2.47 4.83
C ALA A 284 -18.00 1.87 6.19
N LEU A 285 -18.51 0.63 6.20
CA LEU A 285 -18.93 -0.04 7.42
C LEU A 285 -17.74 -0.32 8.35
N LEU A 286 -16.67 -0.88 7.82
CA LEU A 286 -15.47 -1.18 8.62
C LEU A 286 -14.84 0.10 9.21
N ARG A 287 -14.74 1.16 8.41
CA ARG A 287 -14.25 2.46 8.89
C ARG A 287 -15.17 3.06 9.95
N GLY A 288 -16.49 2.89 9.81
CA GLY A 288 -17.47 3.31 10.80
C GLY A 288 -17.28 2.64 12.16
N GLU A 289 -16.78 1.41 12.19
CA GLU A 289 -16.44 0.67 13.42
C GLU A 289 -14.99 0.97 13.92
N GLY A 290 -14.26 1.87 13.27
CA GLY A 290 -12.90 2.27 13.68
C GLY A 290 -11.78 1.44 13.09
N VAL A 291 -12.06 0.52 12.17
CA VAL A 291 -11.02 -0.26 11.46
C VAL A 291 -10.22 0.68 10.55
N THR A 292 -8.90 0.57 10.59
CA THR A 292 -8.04 1.20 9.60
C THR A 292 -8.14 0.42 8.29
N VAL A 293 -8.88 0.97 7.30
CA VAL A 293 -8.95 0.42 5.95
C VAL A 293 -8.06 1.24 5.05
N PHE A 294 -7.10 0.61 4.38
CA PHE A 294 -6.14 1.26 3.50
C PHE A 294 -6.10 0.60 2.12
N GLY A 295 -5.55 1.31 1.13
CA GLY A 295 -5.52 0.90 -0.26
C GLY A 295 -4.15 0.50 -0.74
N GLY A 296 -4.14 -0.34 -1.78
CA GLY A 296 -2.95 -0.70 -2.54
C GLY A 296 -3.29 -0.99 -3.99
N SER A 297 -2.30 -0.90 -4.88
CA SER A 297 -2.44 -1.30 -6.28
C SER A 297 -2.53 -2.81 -6.43
N ASP A 298 -1.86 -3.53 -5.53
CA ASP A 298 -1.65 -4.97 -5.58
C ASP A 298 -0.92 -5.35 -6.87
N ASN A 299 -1.63 -5.86 -7.85
CA ASN A 299 -1.10 -6.29 -9.11
C ASN A 299 -1.03 -5.15 -10.14
N ILE A 300 0.13 -4.98 -10.78
CA ILE A 300 0.30 -4.08 -11.92
C ILE A 300 0.86 -4.87 -13.09
N ARG A 301 0.02 -5.18 -14.08
CA ARG A 301 0.39 -5.89 -15.31
C ARG A 301 1.21 -7.15 -15.03
N ASP A 302 0.68 -8.02 -14.21
CA ASP A 302 1.31 -9.31 -13.88
C ASP A 302 0.42 -10.50 -14.26
N SER A 303 0.73 -11.70 -13.77
CA SER A 303 -0.05 -12.92 -14.08
C SER A 303 -1.39 -13.00 -13.36
N TRP A 304 -1.60 -12.16 -12.32
CA TRP A 304 -2.83 -12.12 -11.53
C TRP A 304 -3.85 -11.18 -12.14
N TRP A 305 -3.39 -9.98 -12.54
CA TRP A 305 -4.26 -8.94 -13.05
C TRP A 305 -3.59 -8.10 -14.14
N PRO A 306 -4.24 -7.87 -15.31
CA PRO A 306 -3.61 -7.18 -16.44
C PRO A 306 -3.62 -5.65 -16.32
N TYR A 307 -4.36 -5.10 -15.37
CA TYR A 307 -4.52 -3.67 -15.17
C TYR A 307 -3.45 -3.08 -14.26
N GLY A 308 -3.55 -1.79 -14.00
CA GLY A 308 -2.74 -1.04 -13.07
C GLY A 308 -1.75 -0.10 -13.76
N ASP A 309 -1.65 1.09 -13.20
CA ASP A 309 -0.76 2.16 -13.64
C ASP A 309 0.02 2.81 -12.48
N GLY A 310 -0.08 2.24 -11.26
CA GLY A 310 0.61 2.75 -10.06
C GLY A 310 0.10 4.08 -9.54
N ASP A 311 -1.07 4.56 -10.02
CA ASP A 311 -1.68 5.81 -9.59
C ASP A 311 -2.62 5.59 -8.40
N MET A 312 -2.15 5.88 -7.18
CA MET A 312 -2.96 5.71 -5.97
C MET A 312 -4.17 6.66 -5.90
N LEU A 313 -4.15 7.80 -6.59
CA LEU A 313 -5.35 8.62 -6.72
C LEU A 313 -6.40 7.94 -7.62
N GLY A 314 -5.96 7.29 -8.69
CA GLY A 314 -6.80 6.42 -9.50
C GLY A 314 -7.34 5.21 -8.71
N ARG A 315 -6.54 4.66 -7.79
CA ARG A 315 -6.98 3.61 -6.85
C ARG A 315 -8.05 4.13 -5.90
N ALA A 316 -7.88 5.33 -5.34
CA ALA A 316 -8.91 5.98 -4.51
C ALA A 316 -10.24 6.13 -5.26
N MET A 317 -10.18 6.57 -6.51
CA MET A 317 -11.36 6.66 -7.39
C MET A 317 -12.03 5.29 -7.58
N MET A 318 -11.26 4.23 -7.85
CA MET A 318 -11.81 2.87 -8.02
C MET A 318 -12.43 2.34 -6.71
N ILE A 319 -11.80 2.55 -5.57
CA ILE A 319 -12.34 2.18 -4.25
C ILE A 319 -13.64 2.92 -4.00
N GLY A 320 -13.68 4.24 -4.22
CA GLY A 320 -14.88 5.06 -4.07
C GLY A 320 -16.00 4.62 -5.00
N TYR A 321 -15.71 4.43 -6.30
CA TYR A 321 -16.69 4.00 -7.29
C TYR A 321 -17.28 2.62 -6.96
N ARG A 322 -16.44 1.65 -6.61
CA ARG A 322 -16.86 0.30 -6.22
C ARG A 322 -17.63 0.27 -4.90
N SER A 323 -17.33 1.18 -3.97
CA SER A 323 -18.02 1.34 -2.69
C SER A 323 -19.34 2.12 -2.79
N GLY A 324 -19.65 2.70 -3.97
CA GLY A 324 -20.85 3.54 -4.16
C GLY A 324 -20.74 4.91 -3.49
N PHE A 325 -19.53 5.43 -3.33
CA PHE A 325 -19.29 6.76 -2.75
C PHE A 325 -19.64 7.86 -3.76
N TYR A 326 -20.40 8.89 -3.33
CA TYR A 326 -20.82 9.98 -4.21
C TYR A 326 -20.92 11.34 -3.51
N THR A 327 -20.81 11.40 -2.18
CA THR A 327 -20.74 12.67 -1.45
C THR A 327 -19.29 13.13 -1.27
N ASP A 328 -19.08 14.43 -1.05
CA ASP A 328 -17.75 14.99 -0.81
C ASP A 328 -17.05 14.35 0.40
N GLU A 329 -17.81 14.00 1.43
CA GLU A 329 -17.30 13.31 2.61
C GLU A 329 -16.83 11.89 2.28
N GLU A 330 -17.63 11.13 1.51
CA GLU A 330 -17.26 9.78 1.08
C GLU A 330 -16.07 9.77 0.09
N LEU A 331 -16.02 10.73 -0.83
CA LEU A 331 -14.89 10.89 -1.75
C LEU A 331 -13.61 11.29 -0.98
N SER A 332 -13.73 12.13 0.04
CA SER A 332 -12.61 12.44 0.94
C SER A 332 -12.18 11.21 1.75
N ALA A 333 -13.11 10.35 2.15
CA ALA A 333 -12.79 9.07 2.78
C ALA A 333 -12.06 8.11 1.84
N ALA A 334 -12.41 8.08 0.54
CA ALA A 334 -11.67 7.32 -0.46
C ALA A 334 -10.22 7.84 -0.63
N PHE A 335 -10.03 9.16 -0.59
CA PHE A 335 -8.70 9.77 -0.59
C PHE A 335 -7.89 9.40 0.66
N ASP A 336 -8.52 9.41 1.83
CA ASP A 336 -7.88 9.04 3.09
C ASP A 336 -7.34 7.60 3.08
N VAL A 337 -8.04 6.68 2.40
CA VAL A 337 -7.62 5.26 2.25
C VAL A 337 -6.24 5.13 1.60
N VAL A 338 -5.87 6.04 0.70
CA VAL A 338 -4.57 6.03 -0.01
C VAL A 338 -3.57 7.07 0.54
N THR A 339 -3.90 7.71 1.66
CA THR A 339 -3.06 8.71 2.32
C THR A 339 -2.94 8.42 3.82
N ALA A 340 -3.68 9.09 4.69
CA ALA A 340 -3.53 8.99 6.13
C ALA A 340 -3.83 7.59 6.69
N ALA A 341 -4.82 6.87 6.17
CA ALA A 341 -5.10 5.50 6.58
C ALA A 341 -3.97 4.55 6.16
N GLY A 342 -3.43 4.70 4.94
CA GLY A 342 -2.24 3.99 4.51
C GLY A 342 -1.04 4.28 5.40
N ALA A 343 -0.80 5.56 5.71
CA ALA A 343 0.29 5.96 6.59
C ALA A 343 0.15 5.34 8.00
N LYS A 344 -1.06 5.32 8.54
CA LYS A 344 -1.36 4.69 9.83
C LYS A 344 -1.10 3.18 9.79
N ALA A 345 -1.57 2.49 8.74
CA ALA A 345 -1.38 1.04 8.59
C ALA A 345 0.10 0.65 8.41
N LEU A 346 0.90 1.52 7.78
CA LEU A 346 2.33 1.32 7.63
C LEU A 346 3.14 1.81 8.84
N GLY A 347 2.50 2.41 9.85
CA GLY A 347 3.19 2.95 11.03
C GLY A 347 4.13 4.12 10.71
N LEU A 348 3.79 4.96 9.73
CA LEU A 348 4.66 6.05 9.27
C LEU A 348 4.64 7.23 10.25
N GLU A 349 5.80 7.54 10.81
CA GLU A 349 5.97 8.73 11.65
C GLU A 349 6.23 9.99 10.81
N GLY A 350 5.65 11.12 11.25
CA GLY A 350 5.85 12.42 10.59
C GLY A 350 5.24 12.51 9.19
N TYR A 351 4.19 11.74 8.91
CA TYR A 351 3.40 11.84 7.69
C TYR A 351 2.34 12.94 7.80
N GLY A 352 2.06 13.61 6.69
CA GLY A 352 0.99 14.61 6.58
C GLY A 352 1.53 16.05 6.44
N LEU A 353 0.61 17.02 6.44
CA LEU A 353 0.91 18.45 6.29
C LEU A 353 0.80 19.15 7.65
N ALA A 354 1.83 19.00 8.48
CA ALA A 354 1.92 19.65 9.78
C ALA A 354 3.35 20.08 10.06
N VAL A 355 3.53 21.10 10.91
CA VAL A 355 4.88 21.49 11.36
C VAL A 355 5.56 20.32 12.06
N GLY A 356 6.79 20.01 11.64
CA GLY A 356 7.57 18.85 12.07
C GLY A 356 7.44 17.61 11.16
N ALA A 357 6.42 17.54 10.30
CA ALA A 357 6.25 16.44 9.35
C ALA A 357 7.34 16.45 8.26
N LYS A 358 7.58 15.29 7.62
CA LYS A 358 8.39 15.22 6.40
C LYS A 358 7.75 16.07 5.30
N ALA A 359 8.54 16.78 4.52
CA ALA A 359 8.05 17.57 3.38
C ALA A 359 7.86 16.69 2.14
N ASP A 360 7.06 15.63 2.31
CA ASP A 360 6.68 14.66 1.27
C ASP A 360 5.24 14.96 0.83
N PHE A 361 5.06 15.62 -0.31
CA PHE A 361 3.75 16.06 -0.77
C PHE A 361 3.64 16.14 -2.30
N VAL A 362 2.40 16.19 -2.77
CA VAL A 362 2.05 16.27 -4.19
C VAL A 362 1.19 17.52 -4.43
N THR A 363 1.45 18.22 -5.52
CA THR A 363 0.53 19.26 -6.01
C THR A 363 -0.36 18.70 -7.10
N LEU A 364 -1.66 18.94 -6.98
CA LEU A 364 -2.70 18.47 -7.91
C LEU A 364 -3.39 19.68 -8.56
N PRO A 365 -3.60 19.67 -9.89
CA PRO A 365 -4.41 20.70 -10.55
C PRO A 365 -5.91 20.40 -10.33
N ALA A 366 -6.37 20.67 -9.10
CA ALA A 366 -7.75 20.50 -8.65
C ALA A 366 -8.10 21.57 -7.61
N GLU A 367 -9.40 21.88 -7.46
CA GLU A 367 -9.87 22.88 -6.49
C GLU A 367 -9.98 22.30 -5.07
N HIS A 368 -10.30 21.00 -4.94
CA HIS A 368 -10.48 20.31 -3.67
C HIS A 368 -10.30 18.79 -3.81
N VAL A 369 -10.19 18.09 -2.68
CA VAL A 369 -9.93 16.63 -2.63
C VAL A 369 -11.01 15.80 -3.35
N PRO A 370 -12.33 16.02 -3.15
CA PRO A 370 -13.37 15.28 -3.86
C PRO A 370 -13.23 15.35 -5.39
N GLU A 371 -13.00 16.53 -5.92
CA GLU A 371 -12.75 16.71 -7.37
C GLU A 371 -11.51 15.92 -7.82
N ALA A 372 -10.42 16.00 -7.05
CA ALA A 372 -9.19 15.30 -7.38
C ALA A 372 -9.42 13.78 -7.47
N VAL A 373 -10.20 13.19 -6.57
CA VAL A 373 -10.56 11.75 -6.59
C VAL A 373 -11.34 11.41 -7.85
N VAL A 374 -12.33 12.21 -8.21
CA VAL A 374 -13.20 11.94 -9.39
C VAL A 374 -12.45 12.16 -10.70
N ALA A 375 -11.70 13.26 -10.81
CA ALA A 375 -11.05 13.67 -12.06
C ALA A 375 -9.70 12.97 -12.31
N VAL A 376 -9.05 12.47 -11.27
CA VAL A 376 -7.69 11.88 -11.33
C VAL A 376 -6.76 12.74 -12.20
N PRO A 377 -6.54 14.02 -11.85
CA PRO A 377 -5.88 14.98 -12.72
C PRO A 377 -4.43 14.58 -13.02
N LYS A 378 -3.99 14.87 -14.23
CA LYS A 378 -2.57 14.77 -14.64
C LYS A 378 -1.87 16.10 -14.36
N GLY A 379 -0.58 16.22 -14.62
CA GLY A 379 0.16 17.48 -14.42
C GLY A 379 0.56 17.72 -12.96
N ARG A 380 0.85 16.64 -12.23
CA ARG A 380 1.28 16.67 -10.83
C ARG A 380 2.76 17.02 -10.70
N ARG A 381 3.11 17.70 -9.59
CA ARG A 381 4.49 17.79 -9.10
C ARG A 381 4.61 17.03 -7.79
N VAL A 382 5.66 16.24 -7.65
CA VAL A 382 5.91 15.35 -6.50
C VAL A 382 7.18 15.78 -5.80
N PHE A 383 7.08 16.04 -4.49
CA PHE A 383 8.19 16.54 -3.70
C PHE A 383 8.53 15.57 -2.57
N LYS A 384 9.77 15.07 -2.55
CA LYS A 384 10.35 14.26 -1.48
C LYS A 384 11.29 15.11 -0.65
N ALA A 385 11.03 15.22 0.66
CA ALA A 385 11.81 16.06 1.56
C ALA A 385 11.94 17.52 1.02
N GLY A 386 10.87 18.04 0.40
CA GLY A 386 10.84 19.39 -0.21
C GLY A 386 11.57 19.51 -1.55
N ARG A 387 12.16 18.44 -2.10
CA ARG A 387 12.83 18.43 -3.41
C ARG A 387 11.90 17.87 -4.47
N LEU A 388 11.82 18.50 -5.63
CA LEU A 388 11.08 17.97 -6.78
C LEU A 388 11.73 16.66 -7.25
N VAL A 389 10.98 15.57 -7.22
CA VAL A 389 11.44 14.22 -7.65
C VAL A 389 10.69 13.70 -8.87
N ALA A 390 9.47 14.20 -9.12
CA ALA A 390 8.75 13.88 -10.35
C ALA A 390 7.83 15.04 -10.76
N GLU A 391 7.63 15.19 -12.05
CA GLU A 391 6.74 16.18 -12.65
C GLU A 391 6.10 15.62 -13.92
N ASN A 392 4.80 15.88 -14.11
CA ASN A 392 4.04 15.51 -15.31
C ASN A 392 4.16 14.02 -15.70
N GLY A 393 4.21 13.12 -14.71
CA GLY A 393 4.28 11.68 -14.93
C GLY A 393 5.68 11.14 -15.26
N ALA A 394 6.74 11.91 -14.99
CA ALA A 394 8.12 11.49 -15.17
C ALA A 394 9.00 11.90 -13.99
N LEU A 395 10.01 11.08 -13.66
CA LEU A 395 11.00 11.45 -12.66
C LEU A 395 11.87 12.61 -13.18
N VAL A 396 12.17 13.55 -12.27
CA VAL A 396 13.17 14.59 -12.49
C VAL A 396 14.53 14.01 -12.09
N ARG A 397 15.47 14.01 -13.04
CA ARG A 397 16.85 13.50 -12.84
C ARG A 397 17.83 14.63 -12.56
#